data_117a1396dc34b732d2e951daa5b9093d
#
_entry.id   117a1396dc34b732d2e951daa5b9093d
#
_cell.length_a   1.000
_cell.length_b   1.000
_cell.length_c   1.000
_cell.angle_alpha   90.00
_cell.angle_beta   90.00
_cell.angle_gamma   90.00
#
_symmetry.space_group_name_H-M   'P 1'
#
loop_
_entity.id
_entity.type
_entity.pdbx_description
1 polymer ?
#
loop_
_entity_poly.entity_id
_entity_poly.type
_entity_poly.pdbx_seq_one_letter_code
_entity_poly.pdbx_strand_id
1 'polypeptide(L)'
;MSALTYRELYAPAHFGNFYETAADYEIKEMLQEAIFWGFNAYGDWFDAADLKNPLNNPRAEFLTPQAIWERKKSSYRIASRLGLQTSWIVTPNHVFTDQLLPEIMAEMDGDDRFMGQLLCPSRSDGRKSILETQRGLLQDLKNTGGHIDYITGCPFDYGGCSCKKCTPWIITWGQLMADLHDEAREVFPDIRVRLIGWWWTDEEHELFKAWADSKQPGRFISLAEHIRYDETQPTPGIVLPEGCKPQAFVHIGYNNRNTHRDVYGTWGPLIAPERIEQTVRNLETNGFDGYSAYSEGASDDVNKALLAGLSSGKYSSSDNVLKAYAERYFGITGSQIESWAEWLSGWADPLSVNLTNARKEFDVLKAGVRSPEWRLEQWECRLRLFEEHSRVIEQKEWNEIANTAAERFVLERDRMYREVWKLGLVRHVLNYRYSQPEWFAHYQSQHEKFNRSSEM
;
A
#
# COMPACT_ATOMS: atom_id res chain seq x y z
N MET A 1 -20.29 11.60 14.06
CA MET A 1 -19.10 11.75 13.20
C MET A 1 -19.56 12.12 11.80
N SER A 2 -19.02 13.16 11.19
CA SER A 2 -19.30 13.50 9.78
C SER A 2 -18.41 12.61 8.93
N ALA A 3 -18.94 12.01 7.85
CA ALA A 3 -18.13 11.21 6.96
C ALA A 3 -17.03 12.05 6.28
N LEU A 4 -15.80 11.57 6.23
CA LEU A 4 -14.75 12.13 5.38
C LEU A 4 -15.19 12.03 3.91
N THR A 5 -14.97 13.08 3.11
CA THR A 5 -15.55 13.14 1.75
C THR A 5 -14.79 12.30 0.74
N TYR A 6 -13.45 12.19 0.88
CA TYR A 6 -12.59 11.40 0.01
C TYR A 6 -11.94 10.26 0.79
N ARG A 7 -12.21 9.04 0.39
CA ARG A 7 -11.73 7.82 1.07
C ARG A 7 -11.16 6.88 0.02
N GLU A 8 -9.86 7.04 -0.26
CA GLU A 8 -9.16 6.30 -1.30
C GLU A 8 -8.52 5.03 -0.74
N LEU A 9 -8.79 3.91 -1.38
CA LEU A 9 -7.94 2.75 -1.30
C LEU A 9 -6.79 2.91 -2.29
N TYR A 10 -5.61 3.25 -1.78
CA TYR A 10 -4.39 3.24 -2.55
C TYR A 10 -3.79 1.83 -2.50
N ALA A 11 -3.96 1.09 -3.59
CA ALA A 11 -3.60 -0.32 -3.73
C ALA A 11 -2.58 -0.47 -4.85
N PRO A 12 -1.31 -0.07 -4.63
CA PRO A 12 -0.29 -0.12 -5.66
C PRO A 12 0.02 -1.57 -6.04
N ALA A 13 -0.13 -1.89 -7.33
CA ALA A 13 0.27 -3.18 -7.87
C ALA A 13 1.77 -3.14 -8.15
N HIS A 14 2.57 -3.57 -7.17
CA HIS A 14 4.02 -3.57 -7.20
C HIS A 14 4.64 -4.63 -6.28
N PHE A 15 5.94 -4.84 -6.39
CA PHE A 15 6.75 -5.73 -5.54
C PHE A 15 6.19 -7.16 -5.40
N GLY A 16 5.38 -7.61 -6.36
CA GLY A 16 4.77 -8.93 -6.33
C GLY A 16 3.69 -9.11 -5.28
N ASN A 17 3.05 -8.03 -4.83
CA ASN A 17 1.96 -8.10 -3.88
C ASN A 17 0.67 -8.66 -4.50
N PHE A 18 -0.39 -8.82 -3.70
CA PHE A 18 -1.68 -9.34 -4.16
C PHE A 18 -2.24 -8.58 -5.38
N TYR A 19 -2.15 -7.25 -5.40
CA TYR A 19 -2.72 -6.43 -6.47
C TYR A 19 -2.04 -6.65 -7.83
N GLU A 20 -0.75 -7.03 -7.82
CA GLU A 20 -0.02 -7.35 -9.04
C GLU A 20 -0.36 -8.73 -9.59
N THR A 21 -0.71 -9.68 -8.72
CA THR A 21 -0.90 -11.10 -9.07
C THR A 21 -2.36 -11.53 -9.20
N ALA A 22 -3.29 -10.77 -8.59
CA ALA A 22 -4.71 -11.09 -8.60
C ALA A 22 -5.31 -11.05 -10.01
N ALA A 23 -6.25 -11.96 -10.27
CA ALA A 23 -7.03 -11.94 -11.50
C ALA A 23 -8.09 -10.83 -11.47
N ASP A 24 -8.59 -10.43 -12.64
CA ASP A 24 -9.60 -9.36 -12.77
C ASP A 24 -10.84 -9.57 -11.90
N TYR A 25 -11.31 -10.79 -11.74
CA TYR A 25 -12.45 -11.08 -10.88
C TYR A 25 -12.14 -10.87 -9.40
N GLU A 26 -10.92 -11.16 -8.96
CA GLU A 26 -10.46 -10.95 -7.57
C GLU A 26 -10.29 -9.45 -7.27
N ILE A 27 -9.75 -8.68 -8.21
CA ILE A 27 -9.70 -7.22 -8.13
C ILE A 27 -11.12 -6.64 -8.05
N LYS A 28 -12.03 -7.15 -8.87
CA LYS A 28 -13.43 -6.72 -8.83
C LYS A 28 -14.09 -6.99 -7.48
N GLU A 29 -13.92 -8.19 -6.94
CA GLU A 29 -14.43 -8.56 -5.62
C GLU A 29 -13.84 -7.68 -4.53
N MET A 30 -12.52 -7.48 -4.53
CA MET A 30 -11.84 -6.62 -3.57
C MET A 30 -12.37 -5.17 -3.63
N LEU A 31 -12.57 -4.61 -4.81
CA LEU A 31 -13.12 -3.26 -4.96
C LEU A 31 -14.60 -3.19 -4.54
N GLN A 32 -15.39 -4.22 -4.78
CA GLN A 32 -16.77 -4.30 -4.28
C GLN A 32 -16.81 -4.35 -2.75
N GLU A 33 -15.89 -5.11 -2.12
CA GLU A 33 -15.75 -5.13 -0.67
C GLU A 33 -15.28 -3.77 -0.13
N ALA A 34 -14.32 -3.12 -0.81
CA ALA A 34 -13.88 -1.77 -0.46
C ALA A 34 -15.05 -0.76 -0.45
N ILE A 35 -15.89 -0.79 -1.49
CA ILE A 35 -17.12 0.03 -1.57
C ILE A 35 -18.09 -0.33 -0.44
N PHE A 36 -18.30 -1.61 -0.19
CA PHE A 36 -19.17 -2.06 0.89
C PHE A 36 -18.75 -1.47 2.24
N TRP A 37 -17.44 -1.44 2.53
CA TRP A 37 -16.92 -0.88 3.77
C TRP A 37 -16.95 0.65 3.79
N GLY A 38 -16.91 1.32 2.65
CA GLY A 38 -17.06 2.77 2.59
C GLY A 38 -15.99 3.53 1.80
N PHE A 39 -15.05 2.85 1.16
CA PHE A 39 -14.16 3.51 0.20
C PHE A 39 -14.98 4.05 -0.98
N ASN A 40 -14.59 5.21 -1.51
CA ASN A 40 -15.22 5.83 -2.67
C ASN A 40 -14.22 6.24 -3.77
N ALA A 41 -12.95 5.94 -3.56
CA ALA A 41 -11.89 6.17 -4.53
C ALA A 41 -10.88 5.01 -4.55
N TYR A 42 -10.23 4.82 -5.69
CA TYR A 42 -9.19 3.84 -5.95
C TYR A 42 -7.97 4.53 -6.56
N GLY A 43 -6.80 4.26 -6.02
CA GLY A 43 -5.52 4.72 -6.55
C GLY A 43 -4.55 3.57 -6.79
N ASP A 44 -3.76 3.71 -7.84
CA ASP A 44 -2.66 2.78 -8.15
C ASP A 44 -1.47 3.57 -8.68
N TRP A 45 -0.28 3.06 -8.45
CA TRP A 45 0.99 3.59 -8.92
C TRP A 45 1.64 2.61 -9.87
N PHE A 46 2.14 3.09 -11.01
CA PHE A 46 2.91 2.26 -11.91
C PHE A 46 4.40 2.37 -11.56
N ASP A 47 4.90 1.42 -10.80
CA ASP A 47 6.33 1.28 -10.56
C ASP A 47 7.05 0.92 -11.87
N ALA A 48 7.93 1.81 -12.29
CA ALA A 48 8.72 1.62 -13.52
C ALA A 48 10.08 0.94 -13.24
N ALA A 49 10.38 0.65 -11.96
CA ALA A 49 11.66 0.07 -11.58
C ALA A 49 11.93 -1.25 -12.33
N ASP A 50 13.12 -1.31 -12.92
CA ASP A 50 13.59 -2.46 -13.73
C ASP A 50 12.72 -2.85 -14.93
N LEU A 51 11.70 -2.06 -15.27
CA LEU A 51 10.82 -2.31 -16.39
C LEU A 51 11.20 -1.48 -17.62
N LYS A 52 10.89 -2.02 -18.80
CA LYS A 52 10.85 -1.27 -20.07
C LYS A 52 9.47 -0.65 -20.25
N ASN A 53 9.43 0.47 -20.99
CA ASN A 53 8.16 1.10 -21.31
C ASN A 53 7.27 0.14 -22.12
N PRO A 54 6.08 -0.23 -21.62
CA PRO A 54 5.20 -1.18 -22.30
C PRO A 54 4.69 -0.69 -23.64
N LEU A 55 4.66 0.62 -23.88
CA LEU A 55 4.22 1.21 -25.14
C LEU A 55 5.28 1.10 -26.23
N ASN A 56 6.57 1.11 -25.86
CA ASN A 56 7.68 1.07 -26.80
C ASN A 56 8.05 -0.33 -27.27
N ASN A 57 7.70 -1.35 -26.51
CA ASN A 57 8.09 -2.73 -26.77
C ASN A 57 6.92 -3.73 -26.64
N PRO A 58 5.91 -3.63 -27.51
CA PRO A 58 4.70 -4.45 -27.43
C PRO A 58 4.92 -5.94 -27.71
N ARG A 59 6.12 -6.33 -28.19
CA ARG A 59 6.49 -7.72 -28.49
C ARG A 59 7.72 -8.18 -27.69
N ALA A 60 7.90 -7.66 -26.47
CA ALA A 60 8.97 -8.12 -25.59
C ALA A 60 8.85 -9.63 -25.35
N GLU A 61 9.97 -10.34 -25.41
CA GLU A 61 10.00 -11.80 -25.30
C GLU A 61 9.29 -12.35 -24.06
N PHE A 62 9.34 -11.61 -22.96
CA PHE A 62 8.75 -12.03 -21.70
C PHE A 62 7.45 -11.31 -21.34
N LEU A 63 7.04 -10.33 -22.11
CA LEU A 63 5.77 -9.59 -21.96
C LEU A 63 5.49 -9.02 -20.56
N THR A 64 6.44 -9.05 -19.63
CA THR A 64 6.22 -8.67 -18.23
C THR A 64 5.70 -7.23 -18.07
N PRO A 65 6.35 -6.20 -18.67
CA PRO A 65 5.84 -4.83 -18.57
C PRO A 65 4.44 -4.68 -19.17
N GLN A 66 4.18 -5.33 -20.29
CA GLN A 66 2.89 -5.31 -20.96
C GLN A 66 1.81 -6.00 -20.10
N ALA A 67 2.14 -7.16 -19.52
CA ALA A 67 1.20 -7.89 -18.65
C ALA A 67 0.84 -7.09 -17.40
N ILE A 68 1.81 -6.44 -16.75
CA ILE A 68 1.58 -5.54 -15.63
C ILE A 68 0.70 -4.37 -16.07
N TRP A 69 1.01 -3.75 -17.21
CA TRP A 69 0.26 -2.63 -17.74
C TRP A 69 -1.19 -3.01 -18.08
N GLU A 70 -1.41 -4.15 -18.77
CA GLU A 70 -2.78 -4.63 -19.05
C GLU A 70 -3.60 -4.85 -17.78
N ARG A 71 -3.00 -5.39 -16.71
CA ARG A 71 -3.65 -5.54 -15.40
C ARG A 71 -4.03 -4.18 -14.80
N LYS A 72 -3.11 -3.20 -14.79
CA LYS A 72 -3.39 -1.85 -14.29
C LYS A 72 -4.55 -1.20 -15.06
N LYS A 73 -4.54 -1.28 -16.39
CA LYS A 73 -5.66 -0.80 -17.22
C LYS A 73 -6.97 -1.50 -16.84
N SER A 74 -6.92 -2.82 -16.61
CA SER A 74 -8.11 -3.58 -16.17
C SER A 74 -8.62 -3.12 -14.81
N SER A 75 -7.73 -2.91 -13.84
CA SER A 75 -8.08 -2.43 -12.50
C SER A 75 -8.77 -1.06 -12.53
N TYR A 76 -8.22 -0.10 -13.28
CA TYR A 76 -8.85 1.22 -13.45
C TYR A 76 -10.21 1.13 -14.16
N ARG A 77 -10.34 0.28 -15.18
CA ARG A 77 -11.62 0.05 -15.86
C ARG A 77 -12.67 -0.57 -14.93
N ILE A 78 -12.28 -1.51 -14.09
CA ILE A 78 -13.14 -2.13 -13.09
C ILE A 78 -13.56 -1.08 -12.05
N ALA A 79 -12.62 -0.32 -11.50
CA ALA A 79 -12.87 0.73 -10.52
C ALA A 79 -13.86 1.77 -11.05
N SER A 80 -13.63 2.30 -12.26
CA SER A 80 -14.53 3.27 -12.90
C SER A 80 -15.93 2.70 -13.12
N ARG A 81 -16.06 1.45 -13.56
CA ARG A 81 -17.37 0.79 -13.77
C ARG A 81 -18.13 0.54 -12.47
N LEU A 82 -17.43 0.41 -11.36
CA LEU A 82 -18.03 0.29 -10.02
C LEU A 82 -18.40 1.66 -9.43
N GLY A 83 -18.07 2.77 -10.09
CA GLY A 83 -18.39 4.12 -9.65
C GLY A 83 -17.40 4.70 -8.64
N LEU A 84 -16.22 4.10 -8.49
CA LEU A 84 -15.13 4.68 -7.72
C LEU A 84 -14.50 5.84 -8.48
N GLN A 85 -14.16 6.91 -7.77
CA GLN A 85 -13.23 7.91 -8.28
C GLN A 85 -11.85 7.28 -8.46
N THR A 86 -11.14 7.63 -9.50
CA THR A 86 -9.87 6.98 -9.85
C THR A 86 -8.71 7.96 -9.82
N SER A 87 -7.61 7.55 -9.21
CA SER A 87 -6.40 8.35 -9.03
C SER A 87 -5.19 7.66 -9.66
N TRP A 88 -4.59 8.33 -10.65
CA TRP A 88 -3.32 7.96 -11.22
C TRP A 88 -2.20 8.55 -10.38
N ILE A 89 -1.53 7.70 -9.58
CA ILE A 89 -0.47 8.15 -8.68
C ILE A 89 0.87 8.08 -9.41
N VAL A 90 1.66 9.16 -9.30
CA VAL A 90 2.93 9.29 -10.02
C VAL A 90 4.04 9.86 -9.15
N THR A 91 5.25 9.35 -9.36
CA THR A 91 6.51 10.03 -9.06
C THR A 91 7.08 10.47 -10.41
N PRO A 92 6.82 11.71 -10.84
CA PRO A 92 6.76 12.05 -12.26
C PRO A 92 8.05 11.87 -13.04
N ASN A 93 9.21 12.02 -12.40
CA ASN A 93 10.50 11.83 -13.07
C ASN A 93 11.13 10.44 -12.85
N HIS A 94 10.40 9.52 -12.19
CA HIS A 94 10.71 8.09 -12.18
C HIS A 94 10.23 7.45 -13.50
N VAL A 95 11.14 6.80 -14.22
CA VAL A 95 10.93 6.41 -15.62
C VAL A 95 11.36 4.97 -15.89
N PHE A 96 10.98 4.44 -17.03
CA PHE A 96 11.37 3.11 -17.50
C PHE A 96 12.85 3.04 -17.89
N THR A 97 13.43 1.84 -17.83
CA THR A 97 14.86 1.60 -18.13
C THR A 97 15.27 2.07 -19.52
N ASP A 98 14.39 1.93 -20.51
CA ASP A 98 14.65 2.33 -21.90
C ASP A 98 14.57 3.86 -22.16
N GLN A 99 14.23 4.64 -21.13
CA GLN A 99 14.26 6.10 -21.15
C GLN A 99 15.54 6.69 -20.55
N LEU A 100 16.35 5.86 -19.88
CA LEU A 100 17.57 6.30 -19.21
C LEU A 100 18.71 6.52 -20.22
N LEU A 101 18.91 7.78 -20.59
CA LEU A 101 20.05 8.21 -21.41
C LEU A 101 20.96 9.08 -20.53
N PRO A 102 22.29 8.83 -20.53
CA PRO A 102 23.23 9.52 -19.63
C PRO A 102 23.12 11.05 -19.67
N GLU A 103 22.84 11.62 -20.83
CA GLU A 103 22.74 13.08 -21.05
C GLU A 103 21.50 13.72 -20.42
N ILE A 104 20.46 12.94 -20.08
CA ILE A 104 19.20 13.44 -19.51
C ILE A 104 18.88 12.87 -18.12
N MET A 105 19.73 12.00 -17.57
CA MET A 105 19.55 11.47 -16.21
C MET A 105 19.60 12.55 -15.17
N ALA A 106 18.88 12.35 -14.06
CA ALA A 106 18.92 13.20 -12.88
C ALA A 106 20.26 13.08 -12.15
N GLU A 107 20.65 14.15 -11.47
CA GLU A 107 21.74 14.12 -10.50
C GLU A 107 21.17 13.70 -9.14
N MET A 108 21.87 12.78 -8.45
CA MET A 108 21.40 12.15 -7.21
C MET A 108 22.24 12.53 -5.99
N ASP A 109 23.08 13.54 -6.11
CA ASP A 109 24.04 13.90 -5.06
C ASP A 109 23.35 14.51 -3.83
N GLY A 110 23.56 13.89 -2.69
CA GLY A 110 23.39 14.49 -1.38
C GLY A 110 22.01 14.43 -0.73
N ASP A 111 20.99 13.86 -1.35
CA ASP A 111 19.69 13.65 -0.73
C ASP A 111 19.28 12.17 -0.84
N ASP A 112 19.26 11.45 0.28
CA ASP A 112 18.93 10.03 0.37
C ASP A 112 17.41 9.75 0.18
N ARG A 113 16.58 10.81 0.09
CA ARG A 113 15.18 10.70 -0.28
C ARG A 113 14.98 10.52 -1.79
N PHE A 114 16.02 10.81 -2.59
CA PHE A 114 15.97 10.66 -4.04
C PHE A 114 16.37 9.25 -4.44
N MET A 115 15.43 8.48 -4.96
CA MET A 115 15.63 7.10 -5.37
C MET A 115 15.03 6.82 -6.74
N GLY A 116 15.47 5.73 -7.37
CA GLY A 116 14.90 5.17 -8.59
C GLY A 116 15.61 5.54 -9.87
N GLN A 117 14.99 5.22 -10.98
CA GLN A 117 15.45 5.49 -12.35
C GLN A 117 14.93 6.86 -12.78
N LEU A 118 15.76 7.90 -12.70
CA LEU A 118 15.28 9.29 -12.72
C LEU A 118 15.81 10.07 -13.93
N LEU A 119 14.92 10.85 -14.55
CA LEU A 119 15.28 11.87 -15.53
C LEU A 119 15.27 13.27 -14.92
N CYS A 120 16.18 14.11 -15.42
CA CYS A 120 16.23 15.51 -15.01
C CYS A 120 15.18 16.34 -15.76
N PRO A 121 14.15 16.90 -15.09
CA PRO A 121 13.12 17.70 -15.75
C PRO A 121 13.59 19.11 -16.19
N SER A 122 14.77 19.54 -15.75
CA SER A 122 15.38 20.79 -16.23
C SER A 122 16.10 20.65 -17.56
N ARG A 123 16.29 19.43 -18.04
CA ARG A 123 16.80 19.13 -19.39
C ARG A 123 15.61 18.96 -20.32
N SER A 124 15.58 19.66 -21.46
CA SER A 124 14.44 19.68 -22.38
C SER A 124 14.00 18.28 -22.82
N ASP A 125 14.96 17.42 -23.19
CA ASP A 125 14.67 16.06 -23.66
C ASP A 125 14.23 15.15 -22.51
N GLY A 126 14.77 15.34 -21.30
CA GLY A 126 14.32 14.64 -20.10
C GLY A 126 12.87 14.99 -19.76
N ARG A 127 12.54 16.31 -19.75
CA ARG A 127 11.17 16.76 -19.52
C ARG A 127 10.21 16.26 -20.59
N LYS A 128 10.58 16.35 -21.84
CA LYS A 128 9.78 15.85 -22.96
C LYS A 128 9.51 14.35 -22.82
N SER A 129 10.53 13.54 -22.53
CA SER A 129 10.38 12.10 -22.32
C SER A 129 9.41 11.76 -21.21
N ILE A 130 9.49 12.47 -20.05
CA ILE A 130 8.57 12.29 -18.93
C ILE A 130 7.12 12.57 -19.35
N LEU A 131 6.87 13.73 -19.95
CA LEU A 131 5.52 14.18 -20.29
C LEU A 131 4.89 13.30 -21.38
N GLU A 132 5.62 12.98 -22.44
CA GLU A 132 5.14 12.13 -23.53
C GLU A 132 4.80 10.71 -23.05
N THR A 133 5.61 10.14 -22.16
CA THR A 133 5.35 8.82 -21.62
C THR A 133 4.07 8.80 -20.77
N GLN A 134 3.91 9.75 -19.86
CA GLN A 134 2.71 9.81 -19.01
C GLN A 134 1.46 10.06 -19.84
N ARG A 135 1.51 10.97 -20.82
CA ARG A 135 0.41 11.17 -21.76
C ARG A 135 0.08 9.90 -22.54
N GLY A 136 1.11 9.19 -23.04
CA GLY A 136 0.93 7.94 -23.77
C GLY A 136 0.24 6.85 -22.96
N LEU A 137 0.64 6.67 -21.69
CA LEU A 137 0.02 5.71 -20.76
C LEU A 137 -1.45 6.08 -20.49
N LEU A 138 -1.73 7.34 -20.21
CA LEU A 138 -3.10 7.82 -19.98
C LEU A 138 -3.98 7.65 -21.23
N GLN A 139 -3.44 7.94 -22.43
CA GLN A 139 -4.16 7.75 -23.68
C GLN A 139 -4.46 6.27 -23.96
N ASP A 140 -3.49 5.38 -23.72
CA ASP A 140 -3.70 3.94 -23.91
C ASP A 140 -4.73 3.40 -22.89
N LEU A 141 -4.68 3.85 -21.64
CA LEU A 141 -5.69 3.53 -20.64
C LEU A 141 -7.10 3.98 -21.09
N LYS A 142 -7.24 5.22 -21.55
CA LYS A 142 -8.51 5.74 -22.09
C LYS A 142 -9.04 4.89 -23.23
N ASN A 143 -8.16 4.48 -24.17
CA ASN A 143 -8.53 3.69 -25.34
C ASN A 143 -9.11 2.31 -24.96
N THR A 144 -8.77 1.80 -23.77
CA THR A 144 -9.33 0.55 -23.25
C THR A 144 -10.60 0.74 -22.40
N GLY A 145 -11.10 1.95 -22.31
CA GLY A 145 -12.31 2.30 -21.55
C GLY A 145 -12.06 2.54 -20.05
N GLY A 146 -10.81 2.77 -19.66
CA GLY A 146 -10.48 3.28 -18.33
C GLY A 146 -10.72 4.78 -18.22
N HIS A 147 -10.91 5.26 -16.99
CA HIS A 147 -11.10 6.68 -16.69
C HIS A 147 -10.24 7.07 -15.50
N ILE A 148 -9.74 8.31 -15.48
CA ILE A 148 -8.94 8.88 -14.38
C ILE A 148 -9.55 10.23 -14.00
N ASP A 149 -9.93 10.36 -12.73
CA ASP A 149 -10.45 11.60 -12.14
C ASP A 149 -9.34 12.50 -11.60
N TYR A 150 -8.24 11.87 -11.12
CA TYR A 150 -7.14 12.59 -10.49
C TYR A 150 -5.79 12.10 -10.98
N ILE A 151 -4.86 13.06 -11.21
CA ILE A 151 -3.44 12.78 -11.20
C ILE A 151 -2.91 13.18 -9.82
N THR A 152 -2.23 12.24 -9.13
CA THR A 152 -1.76 12.43 -7.77
C THR A 152 -0.24 12.33 -7.74
N GLY A 153 0.44 13.42 -7.38
CA GLY A 153 1.89 13.49 -7.38
C GLY A 153 2.52 13.19 -6.02
N CYS A 154 3.66 12.51 -6.04
CA CYS A 154 4.53 12.30 -4.89
C CYS A 154 5.96 12.75 -5.26
N PRO A 155 6.64 13.64 -4.49
CA PRO A 155 7.91 14.22 -4.90
C PRO A 155 9.15 13.39 -4.57
N PHE A 156 9.07 12.54 -3.54
CA PHE A 156 10.18 11.77 -3.01
C PHE A 156 9.89 10.29 -3.07
N ASP A 157 10.85 9.47 -2.65
CA ASP A 157 10.83 8.04 -2.79
C ASP A 157 10.57 7.66 -4.26
N TYR A 158 11.54 7.21 -5.00
CA TYR A 158 11.44 7.09 -6.46
C TYR A 158 11.18 8.41 -7.22
N GLY A 159 11.75 9.51 -6.77
CA GLY A 159 11.69 10.80 -7.43
C GLY A 159 12.81 11.74 -6.97
N GLY A 160 13.18 12.72 -7.80
CA GLY A 160 14.14 13.75 -7.42
C GLY A 160 15.16 14.14 -8.48
N CYS A 161 15.87 15.24 -8.22
CA CYS A 161 17.06 15.69 -8.96
C CYS A 161 17.77 16.79 -8.16
N SER A 162 19.04 16.61 -7.84
CA SER A 162 19.87 17.56 -7.06
C SER A 162 20.62 18.59 -7.90
N CYS A 163 20.46 18.61 -9.21
CA CYS A 163 21.17 19.59 -10.06
C CYS A 163 20.72 21.03 -9.74
N LYS A 164 21.63 22.00 -9.95
CA LYS A 164 21.39 23.44 -9.65
C LYS A 164 20.12 24.01 -10.28
N LYS A 165 19.68 23.50 -11.43
CA LYS A 165 18.46 23.96 -12.10
C LYS A 165 17.18 23.36 -11.50
N CYS A 166 17.30 22.23 -10.81
CA CYS A 166 16.19 21.55 -10.14
C CYS A 166 16.07 21.92 -8.66
N THR A 167 17.04 22.65 -8.10
CA THR A 167 17.02 23.07 -6.71
C THR A 167 16.32 24.44 -6.56
N PRO A 168 15.37 24.64 -5.63
CA PRO A 168 14.83 23.61 -4.74
C PRO A 168 13.91 22.61 -5.48
N TRP A 169 14.07 21.33 -5.16
CA TRP A 169 13.37 20.25 -5.85
C TRP A 169 11.84 20.41 -5.79
N ILE A 170 11.30 20.78 -4.65
CA ILE A 170 9.84 20.88 -4.47
C ILE A 170 9.18 21.86 -5.46
N ILE A 171 9.86 22.92 -5.86
CA ILE A 171 9.37 23.87 -6.86
C ILE A 171 9.45 23.28 -8.26
N THR A 172 10.56 22.63 -8.59
CA THR A 172 10.76 21.97 -9.88
C THR A 172 9.73 20.83 -10.07
N TRP A 173 9.52 20.06 -9.02
CA TRP A 173 8.49 19.01 -9.00
C TRP A 173 7.08 19.60 -9.14
N GLY A 174 6.77 20.66 -8.41
CA GLY A 174 5.47 21.33 -8.53
C GLY A 174 5.19 21.81 -9.96
N GLN A 175 6.18 22.39 -10.63
CA GLN A 175 6.06 22.79 -12.04
C GLN A 175 5.91 21.58 -12.96
N LEU A 176 6.63 20.48 -12.70
CA LEU A 176 6.48 19.25 -13.46
C LEU A 176 5.08 18.64 -13.30
N MET A 177 4.51 18.67 -12.08
CA MET A 177 3.13 18.26 -11.83
C MET A 177 2.10 19.14 -12.54
N ALA A 178 2.35 20.46 -12.62
CA ALA A 178 1.49 21.35 -13.38
C ALA A 178 1.50 21.04 -14.88
N ASP A 179 2.68 20.77 -15.44
CA ASP A 179 2.82 20.39 -16.85
C ASP A 179 2.19 19.02 -17.14
N LEU A 180 2.37 18.04 -16.24
CA LEU A 180 1.70 16.73 -16.35
C LEU A 180 0.17 16.85 -16.30
N HIS A 181 -0.34 17.77 -15.50
CA HIS A 181 -1.76 18.06 -15.48
C HIS A 181 -2.24 18.60 -16.82
N ASP A 182 -1.50 19.52 -17.44
CA ASP A 182 -1.85 20.06 -18.76
C ASP A 182 -1.86 18.94 -19.81
N GLU A 183 -0.86 18.05 -19.84
CA GLU A 183 -0.84 16.88 -20.72
C GLU A 183 -1.97 15.89 -20.43
N ALA A 184 -2.28 15.66 -19.15
CA ALA A 184 -3.35 14.76 -18.74
C ALA A 184 -4.74 15.28 -19.13
N ARG A 185 -4.95 16.60 -19.14
CA ARG A 185 -6.20 17.25 -19.57
C ARG A 185 -6.47 17.08 -21.07
N GLU A 186 -5.45 16.94 -21.90
CA GLU A 186 -5.63 16.60 -23.32
C GLU A 186 -6.27 15.20 -23.47
N VAL A 187 -6.06 14.33 -22.50
CA VAL A 187 -6.64 12.98 -22.47
C VAL A 187 -7.95 12.94 -21.70
N PHE A 188 -7.99 13.47 -20.50
CA PHE A 188 -9.13 13.52 -19.58
C PHE A 188 -9.41 14.98 -19.21
N PRO A 189 -10.29 15.70 -19.93
CA PRO A 189 -10.48 17.16 -19.76
C PRO A 189 -10.82 17.61 -18.33
N ASP A 190 -11.52 16.77 -17.57
CA ASP A 190 -12.00 17.09 -16.22
C ASP A 190 -11.06 16.58 -15.10
N ILE A 191 -9.88 16.02 -15.48
CA ILE A 191 -8.90 15.52 -14.50
C ILE A 191 -8.41 16.65 -13.58
N ARG A 192 -8.19 16.34 -12.32
CA ARG A 192 -7.73 17.29 -11.28
C ARG A 192 -6.45 16.82 -10.65
N VAL A 193 -5.71 17.73 -10.01
CA VAL A 193 -4.42 17.40 -9.37
C VAL A 193 -4.56 17.29 -7.87
N ARG A 194 -4.10 16.16 -7.33
CA ARG A 194 -3.90 15.90 -5.90
C ARG A 194 -2.41 15.72 -5.63
N LEU A 195 -2.02 15.92 -4.38
CA LEU A 195 -0.63 15.78 -3.94
C LEU A 195 -0.54 14.85 -2.74
N ILE A 196 0.59 14.16 -2.62
CA ILE A 196 1.00 13.41 -1.42
C ILE A 196 2.26 14.07 -0.89
N GLY A 197 2.19 14.55 0.36
CA GLY A 197 3.29 15.21 1.07
C GLY A 197 4.28 14.23 1.69
N TRP A 198 4.75 13.28 0.89
CA TRP A 198 5.70 12.25 1.31
C TRP A 198 7.07 12.86 1.58
N TRP A 199 7.56 12.76 2.83
CA TRP A 199 8.86 13.27 3.26
C TRP A 199 9.05 14.80 3.13
N TRP A 200 7.99 15.59 2.99
CA TRP A 200 8.12 17.03 2.94
C TRP A 200 8.58 17.57 4.29
N THR A 201 9.48 18.57 4.22
CA THR A 201 9.86 19.37 5.36
C THR A 201 8.94 20.59 5.49
N ASP A 202 8.95 21.24 6.67
CA ASP A 202 8.18 22.48 6.89
C ASP A 202 8.60 23.57 5.89
N GLU A 203 9.90 23.69 5.59
CA GLU A 203 10.42 24.63 4.60
C GLU A 203 9.89 24.33 3.19
N GLU A 204 9.82 23.07 2.80
CA GLU A 204 9.26 22.66 1.51
C GLU A 204 7.76 22.97 1.41
N HIS A 205 7.00 22.82 2.48
CA HIS A 205 5.60 23.23 2.55
C HIS A 205 5.43 24.73 2.32
N GLU A 206 6.24 25.57 3.00
CA GLU A 206 6.21 27.03 2.84
C GLU A 206 6.63 27.44 1.42
N LEU A 207 7.71 26.91 0.90
CA LEU A 207 8.19 27.19 -0.46
C LEU A 207 7.15 26.79 -1.52
N PHE A 208 6.59 25.60 -1.39
CA PHE A 208 5.58 25.10 -2.32
C PHE A 208 4.33 25.97 -2.29
N LYS A 209 3.82 26.29 -1.08
CA LYS A 209 2.65 27.18 -0.92
C LYS A 209 2.88 28.53 -1.61
N ALA A 210 3.99 29.20 -1.29
CA ALA A 210 4.30 30.51 -1.86
C ALA A 210 4.40 30.47 -3.41
N TRP A 211 5.00 29.42 -3.95
CA TRP A 211 5.09 29.21 -5.38
C TRP A 211 3.72 28.90 -5.99
N ALA A 212 2.94 27.97 -5.42
CA ALA A 212 1.65 27.54 -5.96
C ALA A 212 0.65 28.70 -5.97
N ASP A 213 0.54 29.47 -4.89
CA ASP A 213 -0.35 30.63 -4.80
C ASP A 213 0.01 31.72 -5.84
N SER A 214 1.31 31.91 -6.10
CA SER A 214 1.79 32.89 -7.07
C SER A 214 1.72 32.45 -8.52
N LYS A 215 2.00 31.20 -8.83
CA LYS A 215 2.20 30.69 -10.20
C LYS A 215 1.13 29.74 -10.68
N GLN A 216 0.45 29.03 -9.78
CA GLN A 216 -0.54 27.98 -10.08
C GLN A 216 -1.79 28.09 -9.19
N PRO A 217 -2.41 29.28 -9.02
CA PRO A 217 -3.50 29.49 -8.07
C PRO A 217 -4.67 28.54 -8.36
N GLY A 218 -5.13 27.82 -7.33
CA GLY A 218 -6.26 26.91 -7.40
C GLY A 218 -6.05 25.62 -8.23
N ARG A 219 -4.81 25.35 -8.70
CA ARG A 219 -4.53 24.14 -9.48
C ARG A 219 -4.56 22.87 -8.62
N PHE A 220 -3.98 22.93 -7.44
CA PHE A 220 -3.83 21.78 -6.54
C PHE A 220 -5.02 21.73 -5.58
N ILE A 221 -5.84 20.68 -5.69
CA ILE A 221 -7.12 20.63 -4.95
C ILE A 221 -7.00 20.03 -3.56
N SER A 222 -6.00 19.22 -3.32
CA SER A 222 -5.72 18.63 -2.00
C SER A 222 -4.26 18.20 -1.87
N LEU A 223 -3.78 18.17 -0.63
CA LEU A 223 -2.50 17.62 -0.23
C LEU A 223 -2.72 16.63 0.90
N ALA A 224 -2.30 15.38 0.66
CA ALA A 224 -2.37 14.30 1.63
C ALA A 224 -1.06 14.26 2.42
N GLU A 225 -1.12 14.68 3.68
CA GLU A 225 0.01 14.64 4.60
C GLU A 225 0.28 13.25 5.11
N HIS A 226 1.54 12.87 5.17
CA HIS A 226 1.95 11.56 5.63
C HIS A 226 1.79 11.41 7.14
N ILE A 227 0.95 10.46 7.57
CA ILE A 227 0.92 10.02 8.97
C ILE A 227 2.01 8.96 9.14
N ARG A 228 2.99 9.22 10.01
CA ARG A 228 4.08 8.28 10.26
C ARG A 228 3.55 7.00 10.90
N TYR A 229 4.30 5.92 10.72
CA TYR A 229 3.87 4.57 11.12
C TYR A 229 3.57 4.39 12.61
N ASP A 230 4.19 5.20 13.47
CA ASP A 230 4.03 5.20 14.93
C ASP A 230 3.06 6.28 15.44
N GLU A 231 2.48 7.06 14.53
CA GLU A 231 1.56 8.17 14.84
C GLU A 231 0.13 7.85 14.41
N THR A 232 -0.82 8.64 14.91
CA THR A 232 -2.25 8.57 14.57
C THR A 232 -2.79 9.88 14.00
N GLN A 233 -1.92 10.86 13.81
CA GLN A 233 -2.29 12.17 13.29
C GLN A 233 -1.18 12.70 12.38
N PRO A 234 -1.52 13.50 11.37
CA PRO A 234 -0.54 14.20 10.56
C PRO A 234 0.16 15.27 11.38
N THR A 235 1.30 15.73 10.88
CA THR A 235 2.08 16.82 11.49
C THR A 235 1.20 18.06 11.66
N PRO A 236 1.14 18.68 12.87
CA PRO A 236 0.35 19.89 13.08
C PRO A 236 0.93 21.09 12.32
N GLY A 237 0.05 22.00 11.88
CA GLY A 237 0.46 23.30 11.36
C GLY A 237 0.91 23.33 9.91
N ILE A 238 0.57 22.32 9.11
CA ILE A 238 0.88 22.27 7.69
C ILE A 238 0.25 23.45 6.96
N VAL A 239 1.06 24.17 6.21
CA VAL A 239 0.58 25.24 5.34
C VAL A 239 0.22 24.70 3.96
N LEU A 240 -0.96 25.07 3.48
CA LEU A 240 -1.49 24.62 2.20
C LEU A 240 -1.63 25.78 1.22
N PRO A 241 -1.49 25.54 -0.10
CA PRO A 241 -1.90 26.52 -1.12
C PRO A 241 -3.36 26.93 -0.97
N GLU A 242 -3.71 28.12 -1.46
CA GLU A 242 -5.08 28.64 -1.43
C GLU A 242 -6.06 27.68 -2.15
N GLY A 243 -7.16 27.31 -1.46
CA GLY A 243 -8.17 26.39 -1.96
C GLY A 243 -7.77 24.90 -1.89
N CYS A 244 -6.55 24.57 -1.52
CA CYS A 244 -6.10 23.20 -1.33
C CYS A 244 -6.65 22.61 -0.02
N LYS A 245 -7.26 21.44 -0.07
CA LYS A 245 -7.83 20.79 1.11
C LYS A 245 -6.84 19.86 1.79
N PRO A 246 -6.81 19.82 3.14
CA PRO A 246 -5.99 18.86 3.86
C PRO A 246 -6.55 17.45 3.69
N GLN A 247 -5.67 16.50 3.35
CA GLN A 247 -5.93 15.08 3.33
C GLN A 247 -4.79 14.35 4.04
N ALA A 248 -4.97 13.06 4.34
CA ALA A 248 -3.94 12.25 4.97
C ALA A 248 -3.48 11.10 4.06
N PHE A 249 -2.19 10.80 4.12
CA PHE A 249 -1.67 9.55 3.60
C PHE A 249 -1.50 8.60 4.78
N VAL A 250 -2.27 7.49 4.78
CA VAL A 250 -2.39 6.58 5.91
C VAL A 250 -1.87 5.20 5.50
N HIS A 251 -0.81 4.72 6.12
CA HIS A 251 -0.46 3.31 6.03
C HIS A 251 -1.42 2.48 6.87
N ILE A 252 -1.98 1.41 6.30
CA ILE A 252 -2.87 0.50 7.01
C ILE A 252 -2.26 -0.88 7.27
N GLY A 253 -1.04 -1.10 6.79
CA GLY A 253 -0.29 -2.35 6.95
C GLY A 253 0.37 -2.49 8.31
N TYR A 254 -0.36 -2.34 9.44
CA TYR A 254 0.19 -2.42 10.80
C TYR A 254 -0.83 -2.96 11.82
N ASN A 255 -0.34 -3.41 12.99
CA ASN A 255 -1.11 -3.65 14.20
C ASN A 255 -1.10 -2.41 15.13
N ASN A 256 -1.75 -2.44 16.31
CA ASN A 256 -1.83 -1.28 17.20
C ASN A 256 -0.47 -0.72 17.63
N ARG A 257 0.53 -1.57 17.83
CA ARG A 257 1.86 -1.17 18.33
C ARG A 257 2.99 -1.34 17.32
N ASN A 258 2.69 -1.74 16.10
CA ASN A 258 3.72 -1.93 15.09
C ASN A 258 4.24 -0.60 14.56
N THR A 259 5.51 -0.65 14.19
CA THR A 259 6.18 0.37 13.37
C THR A 259 6.16 -0.07 11.90
N HIS A 260 6.71 0.77 11.00
CA HIS A 260 6.90 0.42 9.58
C HIS A 260 7.70 -0.89 9.34
N ARG A 261 8.33 -1.44 10.38
CA ARG A 261 9.12 -2.68 10.27
C ARG A 261 8.27 -3.94 10.15
N ASP A 262 6.97 -3.84 10.41
CA ASP A 262 6.05 -4.97 10.44
C ASP A 262 5.01 -4.90 9.30
N VAL A 263 5.41 -4.38 8.14
CA VAL A 263 4.53 -4.16 6.97
C VAL A 263 3.73 -5.41 6.58
N TYR A 264 4.35 -6.60 6.66
CA TYR A 264 3.64 -7.86 6.40
C TYR A 264 3.12 -8.52 7.69
N GLY A 265 2.99 -7.73 8.74
CA GLY A 265 2.54 -8.18 10.05
C GLY A 265 3.53 -9.10 10.76
N THR A 266 3.28 -9.32 12.04
CA THR A 266 3.98 -10.37 12.75
C THR A 266 3.33 -11.70 12.36
N TRP A 267 3.74 -12.23 11.22
CA TRP A 267 3.35 -13.52 10.62
C TRP A 267 1.83 -13.75 10.54
N GLY A 268 1.11 -12.82 9.94
CA GLY A 268 -0.31 -13.02 9.73
C GLY A 268 -1.09 -11.75 9.43
N PRO A 269 -2.42 -11.83 9.45
CA PRO A 269 -3.28 -10.69 9.18
C PRO A 269 -3.05 -9.56 10.17
N LEU A 270 -3.15 -8.35 9.68
CA LEU A 270 -2.93 -7.11 10.43
C LEU A 270 -4.26 -6.60 10.98
N ILE A 271 -4.24 -6.14 12.23
CA ILE A 271 -5.40 -5.56 12.87
C ILE A 271 -4.98 -4.45 13.85
N ALA A 272 -5.56 -3.26 13.70
CA ALA A 272 -5.23 -2.07 14.50
C ALA A 272 -6.48 -1.27 14.88
N PRO A 273 -7.42 -1.84 15.65
CA PRO A 273 -8.71 -1.20 15.91
C PRO A 273 -8.58 0.13 16.63
N GLU A 274 -7.77 0.22 17.67
CA GLU A 274 -7.58 1.43 18.47
C GLU A 274 -6.86 2.53 17.68
N ARG A 275 -5.76 2.15 16.99
CA ARG A 275 -4.95 3.08 16.21
C ARG A 275 -5.75 3.67 15.05
N ILE A 276 -6.50 2.85 14.31
CA ILE A 276 -7.32 3.31 13.18
C ILE A 276 -8.48 4.18 13.67
N GLU A 277 -9.15 3.79 14.75
CA GLU A 277 -10.23 4.60 15.33
C GLU A 277 -9.70 5.96 15.80
N GLN A 278 -8.54 6.00 16.45
CA GLN A 278 -7.90 7.25 16.84
C GLN A 278 -7.47 8.09 15.62
N THR A 279 -6.93 7.46 14.59
CA THR A 279 -6.56 8.15 13.33
C THR A 279 -7.80 8.82 12.72
N VAL A 280 -8.92 8.10 12.56
CA VAL A 280 -10.15 8.68 12.01
C VAL A 280 -10.64 9.85 12.84
N ARG A 281 -10.67 9.73 14.18
CA ARG A 281 -11.06 10.83 15.08
C ARG A 281 -10.15 12.05 14.93
N ASN A 282 -8.85 11.84 14.82
CA ASN A 282 -7.90 12.92 14.64
C ASN A 282 -8.11 13.64 13.30
N LEU A 283 -8.35 12.92 12.21
CA LEU A 283 -8.65 13.51 10.91
C LEU A 283 -9.92 14.36 10.94
N GLU A 284 -11.00 13.84 11.53
CA GLU A 284 -12.27 14.58 11.69
C GLU A 284 -12.08 15.84 12.55
N THR A 285 -11.40 15.72 13.69
CA THR A 285 -11.19 16.82 14.63
C THR A 285 -10.34 17.93 14.05
N ASN A 286 -9.34 17.59 13.25
CA ASN A 286 -8.44 18.55 12.61
C ASN A 286 -8.93 19.05 11.24
N GLY A 287 -10.18 18.70 10.83
CA GLY A 287 -10.82 19.23 9.63
C GLY A 287 -10.26 18.68 8.30
N PHE A 288 -9.70 17.49 8.32
CA PHE A 288 -9.24 16.81 7.11
C PHE A 288 -10.44 16.41 6.22
N ASP A 289 -10.30 16.61 4.91
CA ASP A 289 -11.34 16.28 3.92
C ASP A 289 -11.37 14.79 3.56
N GLY A 290 -10.24 14.07 3.74
CA GLY A 290 -10.15 12.66 3.38
C GLY A 290 -8.76 12.08 3.53
N TYR A 291 -8.56 10.94 2.86
CA TYR A 291 -7.27 10.22 2.92
C TYR A 291 -7.00 9.36 1.68
N SER A 292 -5.71 9.01 1.50
CA SER A 292 -5.23 7.91 0.68
C SER A 292 -4.70 6.81 1.61
N ALA A 293 -5.38 5.66 1.64
CA ALA A 293 -5.01 4.52 2.46
C ALA A 293 -4.09 3.56 1.70
N TYR A 294 -2.81 3.57 2.04
CA TYR A 294 -1.82 2.69 1.43
C TYR A 294 -1.95 1.27 1.96
N SER A 295 -2.20 0.32 1.06
CA SER A 295 -2.42 -1.08 1.33
C SER A 295 -1.40 -1.97 0.64
N GLU A 296 -0.89 -2.97 1.38
CA GLU A 296 0.06 -3.95 0.86
C GLU A 296 -0.60 -5.24 0.33
N GLY A 297 -1.91 -5.37 0.44
CA GLY A 297 -2.62 -6.52 -0.11
C GLY A 297 -3.66 -7.15 0.83
N ALA A 298 -3.70 -8.49 0.85
CA ALA A 298 -4.70 -9.23 1.61
C ALA A 298 -4.46 -9.21 3.12
N SER A 299 -3.20 -9.01 3.56
CA SER A 299 -2.83 -9.02 4.97
C SER A 299 -3.51 -7.93 5.81
N ASP A 300 -3.84 -6.79 5.21
CA ASP A 300 -4.47 -5.64 5.88
C ASP A 300 -6.00 -5.55 5.68
N ASP A 301 -6.65 -6.67 5.34
CA ASP A 301 -8.08 -6.72 5.02
C ASP A 301 -8.98 -6.20 6.17
N VAL A 302 -8.68 -6.57 7.41
CA VAL A 302 -9.41 -6.06 8.59
C VAL A 302 -9.21 -4.55 8.76
N ASN A 303 -8.00 -4.06 8.54
CA ASN A 303 -7.69 -2.64 8.65
C ASN A 303 -8.39 -1.79 7.55
N LYS A 304 -8.57 -2.35 6.34
CA LYS A 304 -9.43 -1.72 5.32
C LYS A 304 -10.86 -1.54 5.82
N ALA A 305 -11.44 -2.59 6.39
CA ALA A 305 -12.79 -2.54 6.94
C ALA A 305 -12.91 -1.52 8.08
N LEU A 306 -11.94 -1.51 9.00
CA LEU A 306 -11.88 -0.56 10.11
C LEU A 306 -11.81 0.89 9.62
N LEU A 307 -10.84 1.21 8.77
CA LEU A 307 -10.63 2.59 8.31
C LEU A 307 -11.83 3.10 7.52
N ALA A 308 -12.28 2.33 6.53
CA ALA A 308 -13.40 2.75 5.68
C ALA A 308 -14.73 2.77 6.42
N GLY A 309 -14.98 1.76 7.26
CA GLY A 309 -16.21 1.66 8.04
C GLY A 309 -16.41 2.81 9.03
N LEU A 310 -15.34 3.21 9.71
CA LEU A 310 -15.36 4.35 10.64
C LEU A 310 -15.44 5.69 9.89
N SER A 311 -14.54 5.92 8.95
CA SER A 311 -14.42 7.20 8.25
C SER A 311 -15.60 7.53 7.32
N SER A 312 -16.36 6.52 6.89
CA SER A 312 -17.62 6.73 6.15
C SER A 312 -18.80 7.07 7.06
N GLY A 313 -18.64 6.99 8.38
CA GLY A 313 -19.72 7.13 9.36
C GLY A 313 -20.70 5.95 9.39
N LYS A 314 -20.40 4.86 8.68
CA LYS A 314 -21.25 3.65 8.64
C LYS A 314 -21.27 2.93 10.00
N TYR A 315 -20.15 2.98 10.71
CA TYR A 315 -19.99 2.40 12.04
C TYR A 315 -19.45 3.45 13.01
N SER A 316 -19.88 3.35 14.27
CA SER A 316 -19.54 4.34 15.30
C SER A 316 -18.31 3.95 16.15
N SER A 317 -17.84 2.71 16.06
CA SER A 317 -16.68 2.19 16.79
C SER A 317 -16.01 1.06 16.04
N SER A 318 -14.75 0.79 16.36
CA SER A 318 -13.99 -0.35 15.86
C SER A 318 -14.64 -1.69 16.23
N ASP A 319 -15.23 -1.82 17.43
CA ASP A 319 -15.97 -3.00 17.85
C ASP A 319 -17.15 -3.30 16.91
N ASN A 320 -17.93 -2.27 16.53
CA ASN A 320 -19.03 -2.44 15.58
C ASN A 320 -18.56 -2.87 14.19
N VAL A 321 -17.38 -2.40 13.75
CA VAL A 321 -16.78 -2.85 12.48
C VAL A 321 -16.37 -4.32 12.58
N LEU A 322 -15.70 -4.71 13.68
CA LEU A 322 -15.26 -6.11 13.87
C LEU A 322 -16.44 -7.08 13.96
N LYS A 323 -17.54 -6.69 14.62
CA LYS A 323 -18.78 -7.46 14.64
C LYS A 323 -19.37 -7.65 13.24
N ALA A 324 -19.47 -6.57 12.47
CA ALA A 324 -19.96 -6.62 11.10
C ALA A 324 -19.02 -7.43 10.17
N TYR A 325 -17.71 -7.35 10.40
CA TYR A 325 -16.72 -8.13 9.68
C TYR A 325 -16.90 -9.64 9.93
N ALA A 326 -17.04 -10.02 11.21
CA ALA A 326 -17.23 -11.41 11.59
C ALA A 326 -18.56 -11.99 11.05
N GLU A 327 -19.66 -11.24 11.17
CA GLU A 327 -20.96 -11.62 10.61
C GLU A 327 -20.89 -11.83 9.09
N ARG A 328 -20.27 -10.88 8.38
CA ARG A 328 -20.18 -10.91 6.92
C ARG A 328 -19.37 -12.08 6.38
N TYR A 329 -18.16 -12.29 6.92
CA TYR A 329 -17.20 -13.21 6.33
C TYR A 329 -17.20 -14.61 6.96
N PHE A 330 -17.64 -14.73 8.21
CA PHE A 330 -17.70 -16.04 8.86
C PHE A 330 -19.14 -16.61 8.93
N GLY A 331 -20.13 -15.84 8.46
CA GLY A 331 -21.52 -16.29 8.37
C GLY A 331 -22.13 -16.66 9.73
N ILE A 332 -21.64 -16.05 10.79
CA ILE A 332 -22.08 -16.32 12.18
C ILE A 332 -23.22 -15.39 12.59
N THR A 333 -23.92 -15.76 13.65
CA THR A 333 -25.08 -14.99 14.17
C THR A 333 -25.13 -15.02 15.70
N GLY A 334 -25.88 -14.11 16.28
CA GLY A 334 -26.13 -14.08 17.74
C GLY A 334 -24.88 -13.80 18.56
N SER A 335 -24.72 -14.44 19.69
CA SER A 335 -23.60 -14.21 20.62
C SER A 335 -22.23 -14.58 20.07
N GLN A 336 -22.15 -15.36 18.99
CA GLN A 336 -20.88 -15.67 18.35
C GLN A 336 -20.24 -14.45 17.70
N ILE A 337 -21.04 -13.45 17.32
CA ILE A 337 -20.54 -12.20 16.72
C ILE A 337 -19.64 -11.45 17.72
N GLU A 338 -20.10 -11.30 18.94
CA GLU A 338 -19.35 -10.65 20.03
C GLU A 338 -18.05 -11.41 20.31
N SER A 339 -18.12 -12.73 20.43
CA SER A 339 -16.94 -13.56 20.72
C SER A 339 -15.89 -13.51 19.62
N TRP A 340 -16.30 -13.46 18.34
CA TRP A 340 -15.37 -13.27 17.22
C TRP A 340 -14.75 -11.87 17.22
N ALA A 341 -15.52 -10.83 17.46
CA ALA A 341 -15.01 -9.46 17.51
C ALA A 341 -13.97 -9.29 18.64
N GLU A 342 -14.24 -9.84 19.81
CA GLU A 342 -13.31 -9.87 20.94
C GLU A 342 -12.04 -10.65 20.60
N TRP A 343 -12.16 -11.85 20.02
CA TRP A 343 -11.04 -12.66 19.62
C TRP A 343 -10.17 -11.96 18.56
N LEU A 344 -10.78 -11.34 17.53
CA LEU A 344 -10.07 -10.55 16.54
C LEU A 344 -9.31 -9.37 17.17
N SER A 345 -9.99 -8.62 18.04
CA SER A 345 -9.40 -7.48 18.75
C SER A 345 -8.19 -7.89 19.60
N GLY A 346 -8.22 -9.08 20.20
CA GLY A 346 -7.11 -9.65 20.97
C GLY A 346 -5.80 -9.75 20.18
N TRP A 347 -5.86 -9.80 18.85
CA TRP A 347 -4.69 -9.85 17.96
C TRP A 347 -4.10 -8.48 17.58
N ALA A 348 -4.62 -7.41 18.14
CA ALA A 348 -4.10 -6.05 17.89
C ALA A 348 -2.67 -5.85 18.40
N ASP A 349 -2.24 -6.66 19.37
CA ASP A 349 -0.85 -6.78 19.85
C ASP A 349 -0.44 -8.26 19.83
N PRO A 350 -0.01 -8.80 18.69
CA PRO A 350 0.20 -10.24 18.51
C PRO A 350 1.26 -10.85 19.44
N LEU A 351 2.22 -10.05 19.92
CA LEU A 351 3.27 -10.53 20.82
C LEU A 351 2.79 -10.70 22.27
N SER A 352 1.65 -10.13 22.65
CA SER A 352 1.04 -10.27 23.97
C SER A 352 -0.09 -11.32 24.04
N VAL A 353 -0.37 -12.01 22.93
CA VAL A 353 -1.44 -13.02 22.87
C VAL A 353 -1.08 -14.26 23.68
N ASN A 354 -1.99 -14.69 24.56
CA ASN A 354 -1.88 -16.03 25.15
C ASN A 354 -2.30 -17.08 24.11
N LEU A 355 -1.29 -17.66 23.46
CA LEU A 355 -1.48 -18.57 22.34
C LEU A 355 -2.35 -19.78 22.65
N THR A 356 -2.19 -20.38 23.85
CA THR A 356 -2.95 -21.56 24.27
C THR A 356 -4.45 -21.24 24.37
N ASN A 357 -4.80 -20.08 24.93
CA ASN A 357 -6.18 -19.64 25.03
C ASN A 357 -6.72 -19.26 23.65
N ALA A 358 -5.97 -18.47 22.88
CA ALA A 358 -6.38 -18.05 21.54
C ALA A 358 -6.66 -19.24 20.60
N ARG A 359 -5.87 -20.32 20.68
CA ARG A 359 -6.13 -21.56 19.94
C ARG A 359 -7.42 -22.24 20.38
N LYS A 360 -7.64 -22.42 21.68
CA LYS A 360 -8.86 -23.04 22.21
C LYS A 360 -10.13 -22.26 21.82
N GLU A 361 -10.07 -20.95 21.94
CA GLU A 361 -11.16 -20.05 21.57
C GLU A 361 -11.43 -20.12 20.06
N PHE A 362 -10.38 -20.08 19.23
CA PHE A 362 -10.49 -20.20 17.78
C PHE A 362 -11.14 -21.53 17.36
N ASP A 363 -10.75 -22.66 17.96
CA ASP A 363 -11.32 -23.96 17.63
C ASP A 363 -12.81 -24.02 17.93
N VAL A 364 -13.26 -23.36 19.02
CA VAL A 364 -14.69 -23.24 19.35
C VAL A 364 -15.40 -22.32 18.36
N LEU A 365 -14.82 -21.15 18.07
CA LEU A 365 -15.39 -20.15 17.16
C LEU A 365 -15.49 -20.70 15.73
N LYS A 366 -14.45 -21.37 15.26
CA LYS A 366 -14.37 -21.97 13.93
C LYS A 366 -15.46 -23.00 13.67
N ALA A 367 -15.87 -23.75 14.71
CA ALA A 367 -16.94 -24.75 14.59
C ALA A 367 -18.30 -24.14 14.22
N GLY A 368 -18.51 -22.84 14.48
CA GLY A 368 -19.72 -22.10 14.11
C GLY A 368 -19.71 -21.51 12.69
N VAL A 369 -18.56 -21.49 12.03
CA VAL A 369 -18.39 -20.91 10.68
C VAL A 369 -19.05 -21.77 9.64
N ARG A 370 -19.93 -21.18 8.84
CA ARG A 370 -20.75 -21.94 7.86
C ARG A 370 -20.05 -22.18 6.53
N SER A 371 -19.11 -21.30 6.17
CA SER A 371 -18.37 -21.41 4.91
C SER A 371 -16.90 -21.07 5.18
N PRO A 372 -15.97 -22.01 4.94
CA PRO A 372 -14.56 -21.70 5.03
C PRO A 372 -14.21 -20.67 3.96
N GLU A 373 -13.53 -19.63 4.36
CA GLU A 373 -13.09 -18.53 3.52
C GLU A 373 -11.60 -18.27 3.76
N TRP A 374 -10.91 -17.70 2.79
CA TRP A 374 -9.50 -17.39 2.87
C TRP A 374 -9.16 -16.51 4.09
N ARG A 375 -10.11 -15.66 4.52
CA ARG A 375 -9.97 -14.83 5.73
C ARG A 375 -9.85 -15.66 7.00
N LEU A 376 -10.60 -16.75 7.09
CA LEU A 376 -10.47 -17.69 8.21
C LEU A 376 -9.15 -18.45 8.13
N GLU A 377 -8.76 -18.84 6.92
CA GLU A 377 -7.54 -19.61 6.69
C GLU A 377 -6.26 -18.83 7.06
N GLN A 378 -6.20 -17.52 6.79
CA GLN A 378 -5.05 -16.70 7.22
C GLN A 378 -4.89 -16.66 8.75
N TRP A 379 -5.99 -16.68 9.51
CA TRP A 379 -5.94 -16.76 10.97
C TRP A 379 -5.49 -18.14 11.47
N GLU A 380 -5.92 -19.19 10.81
CA GLU A 380 -5.42 -20.55 11.07
C GLU A 380 -3.91 -20.66 10.83
N CYS A 381 -3.41 -20.10 9.72
CA CYS A 381 -1.99 -20.04 9.42
C CYS A 381 -1.23 -19.25 10.51
N ARG A 382 -1.76 -18.10 10.93
CA ARG A 382 -1.16 -17.30 12.00
C ARG A 382 -0.98 -18.09 13.29
N LEU A 383 -2.01 -18.77 13.75
CA LEU A 383 -1.95 -19.59 14.95
C LEU A 383 -0.85 -20.66 14.85
N ARG A 384 -0.77 -21.36 13.70
CA ARG A 384 0.29 -22.36 13.46
C ARG A 384 1.68 -21.74 13.46
N LEU A 385 1.86 -20.58 12.84
CA LEU A 385 3.15 -19.88 12.85
C LEU A 385 3.61 -19.54 14.26
N PHE A 386 2.71 -19.04 15.11
CA PHE A 386 3.04 -18.74 16.50
C PHE A 386 3.30 -20.01 17.32
N GLU A 387 2.56 -21.11 17.08
CA GLU A 387 2.81 -22.40 17.72
C GLU A 387 4.20 -22.97 17.39
N GLU A 388 4.57 -22.95 16.10
CA GLU A 388 5.88 -23.44 15.66
C GLU A 388 7.03 -22.51 16.16
N HIS A 389 6.81 -21.18 16.12
CA HIS A 389 7.74 -20.23 16.72
C HIS A 389 7.98 -20.52 18.22
N SER A 390 6.89 -20.71 18.98
CA SER A 390 6.99 -21.04 20.42
C SER A 390 7.80 -22.31 20.65
N ARG A 391 7.59 -23.36 19.85
CA ARG A 391 8.37 -24.59 19.94
C ARG A 391 9.86 -24.38 19.70
N VAL A 392 10.23 -23.45 18.80
CA VAL A 392 11.65 -23.12 18.57
C VAL A 392 12.24 -22.41 19.78
N ILE A 393 11.59 -21.36 20.28
CA ILE A 393 12.15 -20.53 21.37
C ILE A 393 12.13 -21.23 22.74
N GLU A 394 11.30 -22.24 22.93
CA GLU A 394 11.27 -23.07 24.14
C GLU A 394 12.53 -23.95 24.28
N GLN A 395 13.26 -24.17 23.18
CA GLN A 395 14.47 -24.97 23.23
C GLN A 395 15.65 -24.12 23.74
N LYS A 396 16.36 -24.60 24.77
CA LYS A 396 17.53 -23.91 25.32
C LYS A 396 18.71 -23.88 24.34
N GLU A 397 18.84 -24.92 23.54
CA GLU A 397 19.83 -25.07 22.50
C GLU A 397 19.18 -25.56 21.22
N TRP A 398 19.78 -25.22 20.07
CA TRP A 398 19.26 -25.67 18.78
C TRP A 398 19.38 -27.19 18.66
N ASN A 399 18.28 -27.86 18.46
CA ASN A 399 18.18 -29.31 18.38
C ASN A 399 17.22 -29.75 17.26
N GLU A 400 16.98 -31.04 17.12
CA GLU A 400 16.09 -31.60 16.11
C GLU A 400 14.64 -31.09 16.25
N ILE A 401 14.15 -30.85 17.47
CA ILE A 401 12.81 -30.29 17.73
C ILE A 401 12.75 -28.85 17.20
N ALA A 402 13.75 -28.02 17.54
CA ALA A 402 13.84 -26.65 17.04
C ALA A 402 13.93 -26.62 15.51
N ASN A 403 14.76 -27.49 14.92
CA ASN A 403 14.91 -27.55 13.47
C ASN A 403 13.61 -27.95 12.77
N THR A 404 12.91 -29.00 13.27
CA THR A 404 11.63 -29.43 12.72
C THR A 404 10.53 -28.36 12.84
N ALA A 405 10.49 -27.65 13.98
CA ALA A 405 9.54 -26.56 14.19
C ALA A 405 9.84 -25.37 13.27
N ALA A 406 11.11 -25.01 13.09
CA ALA A 406 11.53 -23.97 12.17
C ALA A 406 11.15 -24.29 10.71
N GLU A 407 11.37 -25.54 10.28
CA GLU A 407 10.96 -26.00 8.96
C GLU A 407 9.44 -25.88 8.75
N ARG A 408 8.63 -26.32 9.72
CA ARG A 408 7.19 -26.20 9.67
C ARG A 408 6.72 -24.74 9.63
N PHE A 409 7.36 -23.87 10.41
CA PHE A 409 7.11 -22.44 10.36
C PHE A 409 7.36 -21.87 8.97
N VAL A 410 8.48 -22.19 8.34
CA VAL A 410 8.82 -21.69 7.00
C VAL A 410 7.82 -22.20 5.95
N LEU A 411 7.46 -23.48 5.99
CA LEU A 411 6.48 -24.08 5.08
C LEU A 411 5.10 -23.47 5.24
N GLU A 412 4.63 -23.26 6.47
CA GLU A 412 3.31 -22.65 6.73
C GLU A 412 3.28 -21.17 6.31
N ARG A 413 4.37 -20.42 6.54
CA ARG A 413 4.50 -19.03 6.08
C ARG A 413 4.50 -18.95 4.55
N ASP A 414 5.26 -19.83 3.88
CA ASP A 414 5.28 -19.90 2.42
C ASP A 414 3.89 -20.25 1.88
N ARG A 415 3.18 -21.19 2.49
CA ARG A 415 1.80 -21.54 2.14
C ARG A 415 0.86 -20.34 2.28
N MET A 416 0.91 -19.63 3.40
CA MET A 416 0.08 -18.44 3.62
C MET A 416 0.33 -17.37 2.54
N TYR A 417 1.60 -17.12 2.22
CA TYR A 417 1.96 -16.10 1.25
C TYR A 417 1.59 -16.47 -0.19
N ARG A 418 1.73 -17.76 -0.57
CA ARG A 418 1.42 -18.21 -1.93
C ARG A 418 -0.05 -18.51 -2.15
N GLU A 419 -0.67 -19.26 -1.24
CA GLU A 419 -2.00 -19.81 -1.45
C GLU A 419 -3.09 -18.87 -0.93
N VAL A 420 -2.88 -18.23 0.23
CA VAL A 420 -3.88 -17.38 0.88
C VAL A 420 -3.77 -15.95 0.38
N TRP A 421 -2.58 -15.36 0.41
CA TRP A 421 -2.35 -13.96 0.01
C TRP A 421 -1.92 -13.77 -1.44
N LYS A 422 -1.58 -14.86 -2.13
CA LYS A 422 -1.23 -14.88 -3.56
C LYS A 422 -0.09 -13.92 -3.94
N LEU A 423 0.95 -13.86 -3.12
CA LEU A 423 2.12 -13.01 -3.40
C LEU A 423 2.98 -13.61 -4.52
N GLY A 424 3.28 -12.82 -5.54
CA GLY A 424 4.08 -13.25 -6.69
C GLY A 424 5.58 -13.35 -6.39
N LEU A 425 6.12 -12.46 -5.56
CA LEU A 425 7.53 -12.43 -5.16
C LEU A 425 7.74 -12.96 -3.74
N VAL A 426 7.21 -14.15 -3.46
CA VAL A 426 7.28 -14.76 -2.12
C VAL A 426 8.71 -14.82 -1.58
N ARG A 427 9.70 -15.14 -2.41
CA ARG A 427 11.09 -15.17 -1.98
C ARG A 427 11.58 -13.83 -1.46
N HIS A 428 11.20 -12.73 -2.09
CA HIS A 428 11.52 -11.38 -1.64
C HIS A 428 10.88 -11.11 -0.27
N VAL A 429 9.59 -11.41 -0.13
CA VAL A 429 8.84 -11.23 1.13
C VAL A 429 9.40 -12.12 2.23
N LEU A 430 9.70 -13.41 1.95
CA LEU A 430 10.29 -14.33 2.92
C LEU A 430 11.67 -13.89 3.40
N ASN A 431 12.43 -13.21 2.56
CA ASN A 431 13.75 -12.69 2.89
C ASN A 431 13.70 -11.26 3.47
N TYR A 432 12.52 -10.66 3.58
CA TYR A 432 12.38 -9.32 4.12
C TYR A 432 12.73 -9.33 5.61
N ARG A 433 13.83 -8.62 5.96
CA ARG A 433 14.47 -8.68 7.29
C ARG A 433 13.56 -8.38 8.47
N TYR A 434 12.46 -7.67 8.24
CA TYR A 434 11.54 -7.23 9.29
C TYR A 434 10.46 -8.25 9.66
N SER A 435 10.24 -9.27 8.81
CA SER A 435 9.24 -10.33 9.05
C SER A 435 9.88 -11.66 9.46
N GLN A 436 11.17 -11.65 9.84
CA GLN A 436 11.89 -12.86 10.21
C GLN A 436 12.04 -12.98 11.73
N PRO A 437 11.79 -14.17 12.32
CA PRO A 437 12.15 -14.43 13.71
C PRO A 437 13.66 -14.35 13.92
N GLU A 438 14.10 -14.01 15.13
CA GLU A 438 15.52 -13.90 15.48
C GLU A 438 16.32 -15.16 15.16
N TRP A 439 15.74 -16.34 15.34
CA TRP A 439 16.37 -17.62 15.05
C TRP A 439 16.47 -17.95 13.55
N PHE A 440 15.83 -17.20 12.67
CA PHE A 440 15.74 -17.53 11.25
C PHE A 440 17.10 -17.53 10.53
N ALA A 441 17.99 -16.61 10.88
CA ALA A 441 19.35 -16.57 10.34
C ALA A 441 20.14 -17.85 10.69
N HIS A 442 19.95 -18.38 11.90
CA HIS A 442 20.56 -19.65 12.29
C HIS A 442 20.01 -20.81 11.46
N TYR A 443 18.70 -20.91 11.32
CA TYR A 443 18.04 -21.90 10.46
C TYR A 443 18.57 -21.86 9.02
N GLN A 444 18.63 -20.66 8.41
CA GLN A 444 19.18 -20.51 7.06
C GLN A 444 20.62 -21.00 6.94
N SER A 445 21.47 -20.68 7.90
CA SER A 445 22.89 -21.09 7.88
C SER A 445 23.08 -22.61 7.89
N GLN A 446 22.17 -23.36 8.49
CA GLN A 446 22.21 -24.82 8.49
C GLN A 446 21.82 -25.38 7.11
N HIS A 447 20.83 -24.77 6.45
CA HIS A 447 20.38 -25.20 5.12
C HIS A 447 21.34 -24.82 3.99
N GLU A 448 22.01 -23.67 4.05
CA GLU A 448 23.04 -23.29 3.08
C GLU A 448 24.23 -24.25 3.11
N LYS A 449 24.61 -24.77 4.28
CA LYS A 449 25.66 -25.80 4.41
C LYS A 449 25.23 -27.11 3.74
N PHE A 450 23.94 -27.45 3.80
CA PHE A 450 23.43 -28.68 3.20
C PHE A 450 23.42 -28.61 1.67
N ASN A 451 23.03 -27.47 1.10
CA ASN A 451 23.01 -27.26 -0.36
C ASN A 451 24.42 -27.25 -0.96
N ARG A 452 25.42 -26.69 -0.25
CA ARG A 452 26.84 -26.73 -0.70
C ARG A 452 27.49 -28.10 -0.62
N SER A 453 27.03 -28.97 0.28
CA SER A 453 27.53 -30.35 0.39
C SER A 453 26.91 -31.33 -0.62
N SER A 454 25.79 -30.95 -1.27
CA SER A 454 25.16 -31.76 -2.34
C SER A 454 25.67 -31.39 -3.75
N GLU A 455 26.47 -30.33 -3.87
CA GLU A 455 27.14 -29.92 -5.12
C GLU A 455 28.60 -30.38 -5.24
N MET A 456 29.13 -31.10 -4.25
CA MET A 456 30.41 -31.80 -4.31
C MET A 456 30.19 -33.32 -4.48
#